data_afb7b45fd70beffaca4650ba90717ef8
#
_entry.id   afb7b45fd70beffaca4650ba90717ef8
#
_cell.length_a   1.000
_cell.length_b   1.000
_cell.length_c   1.000
_cell.angle_alpha   90.00
_cell.angle_beta   90.00
_cell.angle_gamma   90.00
#
_symmetry.space_group_name_H-M   'P 1'
#
loop_
_entity.id
_entity.type
_entity.pdbx_description
1 polymer ?
#
loop_
_entity_poly.entity_id
_entity_poly.type
_entity_poly.pdbx_seq_one_letter_code
_entity_poly.pdbx_strand_id
1 'polypeptide(L)'
;MANTFKLKTKANVGVTTVGIYTAPAATTTVVIGITLANTSGSGVNVGVGITRAGTTEDVKLLKNAPIPQGSSLEFMGGNKVVLESTDTVTVDSDTNNSIDASLTIMEIT
;
A
#
# COMPACT_ATOMS: atom_id res chain seq x y z
N MET A 1 -6.88 -21.67 13.54
CA MET A 1 -7.08 -20.49 12.69
C MET A 1 -7.12 -19.24 13.57
N ALA A 2 -6.32 -18.25 13.26
CA ALA A 2 -6.25 -17.03 14.07
C ALA A 2 -6.38 -15.82 13.18
N ASN A 3 -7.07 -14.79 13.68
CA ASN A 3 -7.16 -13.50 13.02
C ASN A 3 -6.34 -12.50 13.80
N THR A 4 -5.40 -11.84 13.13
CA THR A 4 -4.49 -10.90 13.77
C THR A 4 -4.52 -9.59 13.00
N PHE A 5 -4.84 -8.50 13.70
CA PHE A 5 -4.76 -7.15 13.12
C PHE A 5 -3.36 -6.61 13.25
N LYS A 6 -2.86 -5.96 12.19
CA LYS A 6 -1.51 -5.40 12.18
C LYS A 6 -1.51 -4.07 11.45
N LEU A 7 -0.55 -3.22 11.83
CA LEU A 7 -0.24 -1.98 11.13
C LEU A 7 1.12 -2.13 10.47
N LYS A 8 1.20 -1.85 9.17
CA LYS A 8 2.46 -1.83 8.43
C LYS A 8 2.67 -0.43 7.89
N THR A 9 3.90 0.08 8.01
CA THR A 9 4.21 1.44 7.59
C THR A 9 5.47 1.49 6.75
N LYS A 10 5.57 2.54 5.93
CA LYS A 10 6.78 2.84 5.17
C LYS A 10 6.89 4.35 5.05
N ALA A 11 7.97 4.89 5.59
CA ALA A 11 8.24 6.33 5.49
C ALA A 11 9.08 6.62 4.24
N ASN A 12 8.97 7.86 3.78
CA ASN A 12 9.85 8.40 2.73
C ASN A 12 9.78 7.62 1.42
N VAL A 13 8.57 7.24 1.02
CA VAL A 13 8.35 6.61 -0.28
C VAL A 13 8.66 7.61 -1.37
N GLY A 14 9.35 7.17 -2.40
CA GLY A 14 9.78 8.03 -3.49
C GLY A 14 9.43 7.46 -4.85
N VAL A 15 10.25 7.80 -5.85
CA VAL A 15 9.98 7.43 -7.25
C VAL A 15 10.21 5.94 -7.51
N THR A 16 10.93 5.25 -6.64
CA THR A 16 11.12 3.81 -6.78
C THR A 16 9.96 3.09 -6.10
N THR A 17 9.32 2.19 -6.82
CA THR A 17 8.25 1.37 -6.26
C THR A 17 8.80 0.49 -5.16
N VAL A 18 8.18 0.52 -3.99
CA VAL A 18 8.60 -0.29 -2.84
C VAL A 18 7.46 -1.15 -2.35
N GLY A 19 7.78 -2.36 -1.92
CA GLY A 19 6.82 -3.22 -1.25
C GLY A 19 6.70 -2.82 0.21
N ILE A 20 5.49 -2.57 0.68
CA ILE A 20 5.27 -2.20 2.08
C ILE A 20 4.80 -3.38 2.91
N TYR A 21 4.29 -4.42 2.26
CA TYR A 21 3.84 -5.62 2.95
C TYR A 21 3.76 -6.78 1.98
N THR A 22 4.25 -7.94 2.41
CA THR A 22 4.10 -9.20 1.67
C THR A 22 3.35 -10.16 2.57
N ALA A 23 2.26 -10.73 2.06
CA ALA A 23 1.50 -11.70 2.83
C ALA A 23 2.35 -12.94 3.08
N PRO A 24 2.45 -13.41 4.33
CA PRO A 24 3.24 -14.61 4.62
C PRO A 24 2.69 -15.86 3.94
N ALA A 25 3.52 -16.88 3.85
CA ALA A 25 3.08 -18.19 3.33
C ALA A 25 1.96 -18.74 4.21
N ALA A 26 1.02 -19.45 3.60
CA ALA A 26 -0.11 -20.07 4.27
C ALA A 26 -0.99 -19.07 5.02
N THR A 27 -0.99 -17.81 4.58
CA THR A 27 -1.74 -16.73 5.22
C THR A 27 -2.57 -15.99 4.18
N THR A 28 -3.83 -15.74 4.51
CA THR A 28 -4.69 -14.84 3.74
C THR A 28 -4.73 -13.52 4.48
N THR A 29 -4.52 -12.42 3.76
CA THR A 29 -4.51 -11.10 4.37
C THR A 29 -5.60 -10.23 3.77
N VAL A 30 -6.39 -9.60 4.63
CA VAL A 30 -7.39 -8.62 4.20
C VAL A 30 -6.80 -7.23 4.45
N VAL A 31 -6.70 -6.44 3.37
CA VAL A 31 -6.28 -5.05 3.49
C VAL A 31 -7.51 -4.23 3.85
N ILE A 32 -7.50 -3.63 5.03
CA ILE A 32 -8.65 -2.88 5.54
C ILE A 32 -8.59 -1.43 5.08
N GLY A 33 -7.40 -0.85 5.04
CA GLY A 33 -7.25 0.52 4.58
C GLY A 33 -5.81 0.90 4.37
N ILE A 34 -5.60 1.90 3.51
CA ILE A 34 -4.29 2.46 3.20
C ILE A 34 -4.40 3.97 3.34
N THR A 35 -3.47 4.58 4.05
CA THR A 35 -3.36 6.02 4.16
C THR A 35 -2.00 6.46 3.62
N LEU A 36 -2.02 7.42 2.71
CA LEU A 36 -0.80 7.97 2.10
C LEU A 36 -0.76 9.46 2.43
N ALA A 37 0.24 9.87 3.19
CA ALA A 37 0.40 11.25 3.61
C ALA A 37 1.51 11.92 2.80
N ASN A 38 1.22 13.10 2.25
CA ASN A 38 2.22 13.87 1.51
C ASN A 38 3.01 14.73 2.50
N THR A 39 4.28 14.37 2.70
CA THR A 39 5.17 15.06 3.61
C THR A 39 6.12 16.02 2.89
N SER A 40 5.97 16.17 1.58
CA SER A 40 6.81 17.07 0.80
C SER A 40 6.28 18.50 0.79
N GLY A 41 7.04 19.40 0.19
CA GLY A 41 6.66 20.82 0.10
C GLY A 41 5.81 21.15 -1.12
N SER A 42 5.31 20.18 -1.84
CA SER A 42 4.49 20.41 -3.04
C SER A 42 3.54 19.24 -3.24
N GLY A 43 2.59 19.38 -4.16
CA GLY A 43 1.68 18.28 -4.51
C GLY A 43 2.45 17.15 -5.18
N VAL A 44 2.03 15.92 -4.94
CA VAL A 44 2.63 14.73 -5.55
C VAL A 44 1.55 13.82 -6.10
N ASN A 45 1.92 12.97 -7.06
CA ASN A 45 1.06 11.92 -7.57
C ASN A 45 1.57 10.58 -7.04
N VAL A 46 0.66 9.71 -6.64
CA VAL A 46 1.01 8.43 -6.02
C VAL A 46 0.38 7.28 -6.75
N GLY A 47 0.98 6.10 -6.59
CA GLY A 47 0.44 4.85 -7.07
C GLY A 47 0.46 3.79 -5.98
N VAL A 48 -0.53 2.93 -6.01
CA VAL A 48 -0.61 1.75 -5.14
C VAL A 48 -0.89 0.55 -6.02
N GLY A 49 -0.16 -0.52 -5.81
CA GLY A 49 -0.35 -1.73 -6.61
C GLY A 49 -0.16 -2.99 -5.81
N ILE A 50 -0.42 -4.09 -6.48
CA ILE A 50 -0.21 -5.43 -5.94
C ILE A 50 0.62 -6.21 -6.93
N THR A 51 1.73 -6.78 -6.46
CA THR A 51 2.51 -7.73 -7.23
C THR A 51 2.03 -9.12 -6.84
N ARG A 52 1.47 -9.85 -7.82
CA ARG A 52 0.93 -11.18 -7.57
C ARG A 52 2.03 -12.23 -7.60
N ALA A 53 2.04 -13.07 -6.58
CA ALA A 53 2.99 -14.15 -6.50
C ALA A 53 2.73 -15.20 -7.58
N GLY A 54 3.79 -15.77 -8.12
CA GLY A 54 3.69 -16.86 -9.07
C GLY A 54 3.35 -16.46 -10.49
N THR A 55 2.95 -15.21 -10.72
CA THR A 55 2.56 -14.76 -12.06
C THR A 55 3.36 -13.57 -12.56
N THR A 56 4.13 -12.92 -11.71
CA THR A 56 4.85 -11.67 -11.98
C THR A 56 3.92 -10.53 -12.45
N GLU A 57 2.63 -10.70 -12.22
CA GLU A 57 1.64 -9.69 -12.61
C GLU A 57 1.63 -8.54 -11.61
N ASP A 58 1.73 -7.31 -12.12
CA ASP A 58 1.61 -6.10 -11.31
C ASP A 58 0.27 -5.45 -11.61
N VAL A 59 -0.58 -5.36 -10.60
CA VAL A 59 -1.91 -4.78 -10.74
C VAL A 59 -1.93 -3.44 -10.03
N LYS A 60 -2.39 -2.40 -10.70
CA LYS A 60 -2.51 -1.07 -10.08
C LYS A 60 -3.89 -0.92 -9.49
N LEU A 61 -3.94 -0.60 -8.21
CA LEU A 61 -5.18 -0.19 -7.55
C LEU A 61 -5.41 1.31 -7.72
N LEU A 62 -4.31 2.07 -7.82
CA LEU A 62 -4.34 3.51 -7.89
C LEU A 62 -3.12 3.95 -8.69
N LYS A 63 -3.29 4.86 -9.65
CA LYS A 63 -2.15 5.34 -10.44
C LYS A 63 -2.29 6.84 -10.66
N ASN A 64 -1.20 7.56 -10.39
CA ASN A 64 -1.13 9.01 -10.60
C ASN A 64 -2.23 9.77 -9.86
N ALA A 65 -2.57 9.33 -8.66
CA ALA A 65 -3.55 10.02 -7.85
C ALA A 65 -2.91 11.22 -7.16
N PRO A 66 -3.46 12.42 -7.32
CA PRO A 66 -2.83 13.60 -6.73
C PRO A 66 -3.11 13.72 -5.25
N ILE A 67 -2.07 14.07 -4.49
CA ILE A 67 -2.20 14.40 -3.07
C ILE A 67 -1.62 15.80 -2.89
N PRO A 68 -2.45 16.79 -2.52
CA PRO A 68 -1.93 18.12 -2.28
C PRO A 68 -0.95 18.19 -1.13
N GLN A 69 -0.12 19.23 -1.12
CA GLN A 69 0.82 19.46 -0.04
C GLN A 69 0.11 19.49 1.30
N GLY A 70 0.68 18.79 2.29
CA GLY A 70 0.15 18.77 3.65
C GLY A 70 -1.11 17.95 3.83
N SER A 71 -1.53 17.21 2.80
CA SER A 71 -2.75 16.41 2.83
C SER A 71 -2.43 14.92 2.84
N SER A 72 -3.47 14.13 3.03
CA SER A 72 -3.36 12.67 2.92
C SER A 72 -4.49 12.13 2.07
N LEU A 73 -4.29 10.96 1.52
CA LEU A 73 -5.28 10.22 0.77
C LEU A 73 -5.57 8.93 1.53
N GLU A 74 -6.82 8.74 1.90
CA GLU A 74 -7.28 7.48 2.45
C GLU A 74 -7.94 6.70 1.34
N PHE A 75 -7.56 5.45 1.23
CA PHE A 75 -7.92 4.62 0.12
C PHE A 75 -8.53 3.32 0.67
N MET A 76 -9.48 2.76 -0.07
CA MET A 76 -10.15 1.51 0.29
C MET A 76 -11.18 1.64 1.41
N GLY A 77 -11.83 2.79 1.51
CA GLY A 77 -12.84 2.99 2.54
C GLY A 77 -14.06 2.09 2.40
N GLY A 78 -14.46 1.74 1.18
CA GLY A 78 -15.64 0.92 0.93
C GLY A 78 -15.36 -0.49 0.46
N ASN A 79 -14.19 -0.72 -0.13
CA ASN A 79 -13.84 -2.03 -0.71
C ASN A 79 -12.59 -2.55 -0.05
N LYS A 80 -12.60 -3.81 0.30
CA LYS A 80 -11.45 -4.46 0.86
C LYS A 80 -10.75 -5.29 -0.20
N VAL A 81 -9.43 -5.40 -0.08
CA VAL A 81 -8.62 -6.22 -0.98
C VAL A 81 -8.10 -7.41 -0.20
N VAL A 82 -8.23 -8.58 -0.79
CA VAL A 82 -7.72 -9.81 -0.19
C VAL A 82 -6.40 -10.15 -0.88
N LEU A 83 -5.36 -10.33 -0.09
CA LEU A 83 -4.07 -10.81 -0.57
C LEU A 83 -3.97 -12.29 -0.32
N GLU A 84 -3.60 -13.02 -1.36
CA GLU A 84 -3.26 -14.43 -1.21
C GLU A 84 -1.81 -14.56 -0.75
N SER A 85 -1.42 -15.75 -0.36
CA SER A 85 -0.06 -15.98 0.16
C SER A 85 1.00 -15.41 -0.78
N THR A 86 1.93 -14.66 -0.23
CA THR A 86 3.08 -14.04 -0.89
C THR A 86 2.78 -12.91 -1.87
N ASP A 87 1.52 -12.47 -1.98
CA ASP A 87 1.21 -11.23 -2.71
C ASP A 87 1.79 -10.02 -1.95
N THR A 88 2.25 -9.02 -2.69
CA THR A 88 2.89 -7.83 -2.11
C THR A 88 2.13 -6.56 -2.46
N VAL A 89 1.90 -5.72 -1.47
CA VAL A 89 1.35 -4.37 -1.69
C VAL A 89 2.51 -3.40 -1.92
N THR A 90 2.44 -2.63 -3.00
CA THR A 90 3.49 -1.69 -3.39
C THR A 90 2.97 -0.26 -3.44
N VAL A 91 3.86 0.69 -3.20
CA VAL A 91 3.54 2.12 -3.25
C VAL A 91 4.68 2.85 -3.96
N ASP A 92 4.34 3.87 -4.72
CA ASP A 92 5.33 4.77 -5.31
C ASP A 92 4.76 6.19 -5.40
N SER A 93 5.63 7.15 -5.72
CA SER A 93 5.22 8.51 -5.97
C SER A 93 6.08 9.09 -7.09
N ASP A 94 5.76 10.32 -7.52
CA ASP A 94 6.55 11.00 -8.54
C ASP A 94 7.65 11.90 -7.96
N THR A 95 7.81 11.91 -6.65
CA THR A 95 8.77 12.77 -5.95
C THR A 95 9.48 11.98 -4.85
N ASN A 96 10.80 12.13 -4.74
CA ASN A 96 11.56 11.42 -3.71
C ASN A 96 11.18 11.88 -2.31
N ASN A 97 11.18 10.96 -1.37
CA ASN A 97 10.94 11.22 0.06
C ASN A 97 9.68 12.03 0.31
N SER A 98 8.60 11.67 -0.39
CA SER A 98 7.40 12.52 -0.39
C SER A 98 6.22 11.92 0.35
N ILE A 99 6.18 10.61 0.55
CA ILE A 99 4.99 9.94 1.07
C ILE A 99 5.35 9.07 2.26
N ASP A 100 4.55 9.19 3.31
CA ASP A 100 4.53 8.21 4.40
C ASP A 100 3.27 7.36 4.22
N ALA A 101 3.46 6.07 4.13
CA ALA A 101 2.36 5.13 3.90
C ALA A 101 2.07 4.33 5.15
N SER A 102 0.80 4.12 5.44
CA SER A 102 0.38 3.20 6.49
C SER A 102 -0.70 2.26 5.95
N LEU A 103 -0.66 1.03 6.40
CA LEU A 103 -1.51 -0.04 5.91
C LEU A 103 -2.06 -0.80 7.10
N THR A 104 -3.38 -0.87 7.19
CA THR A 104 -4.05 -1.65 8.22
C THR A 104 -4.52 -2.95 7.61
N ILE A 105 -4.13 -4.06 8.20
CA ILE A 105 -4.41 -5.40 7.67
C ILE A 105 -4.94 -6.31 8.76
N MET A 106 -5.59 -7.39 8.31
CA MET A 106 -5.92 -8.53 9.16
C MET A 106 -5.38 -9.80 8.51
N GLU A 107 -4.54 -10.52 9.22
CA GLU A 107 -4.00 -11.81 8.76
C GLU A 107 -4.84 -12.94 9.30
N ILE A 108 -5.17 -13.89 8.43
CA ILE A 108 -5.94 -15.08 8.77
C ILE A 108 -5.06 -16.28 8.51
N THR A 109 -4.76 -17.03 9.55
CA THR A 109 -3.89 -18.21 9.44
C THR A 109 -4.60 -19.49 9.83
#